data_5c0a6abb7ac737343e41d0f92675e183
#
_entry.id   5c0a6abb7ac737343e41d0f92675e183
#
_cell.length_a   1.000
_cell.length_b   1.000
_cell.length_c   1.000
_cell.angle_alpha   90.00
_cell.angle_beta   90.00
_cell.angle_gamma   90.00
#
_symmetry.space_group_name_H-M   'P 1'
#
loop_
_entity.id
_entity.type
_entity.pdbx_description
1 polymer ?
#
loop_
_entity_poly.entity_id
_entity_poly.type
_entity_poly.pdbx_seq_one_letter_code
_entity_poly.pdbx_strand_id
1 'polypeptide(L)'
;MSTEFPSKQAITRTWHVVDAENQVLGKLASNAARILMGKHKASYTPFLDTGDHVVVINAAKVRLTGRKEENKLYRHFTGYPGGLVEMNVRRVKATRPARMVEDAIFGMLPKTKLGKQMYRKLKVYAGDKHPHVAQKPVSMTV
;
A
#
# COMPACT_ATOMS: atom_id res chain seq x y z
N MET A 1 -16.42 -31.45 11.44
CA MET A 1 -16.41 -29.97 11.52
C MET A 1 -16.43 -29.41 10.11
N SER A 2 -17.42 -28.58 9.76
CA SER A 2 -17.45 -27.91 8.47
C SER A 2 -16.67 -26.59 8.57
N THR A 3 -15.83 -26.29 7.59
CA THR A 3 -15.14 -25.01 7.51
C THR A 3 -16.08 -24.00 6.88
N GLU A 4 -16.49 -23.00 7.63
CA GLU A 4 -17.32 -21.92 7.11
C GLU A 4 -16.44 -20.91 6.35
N PHE A 5 -16.83 -20.61 5.11
CA PHE A 5 -16.23 -19.56 4.30
C PHE A 5 -17.16 -18.34 4.26
N PRO A 6 -16.61 -17.12 4.39
CA PRO A 6 -17.44 -15.94 4.28
C PRO A 6 -18.00 -15.81 2.85
N SER A 7 -19.30 -15.52 2.73
CA SER A 7 -19.87 -15.18 1.44
C SER A 7 -19.41 -13.78 1.01
N LYS A 8 -19.42 -13.49 -0.29
CA LYS A 8 -19.06 -12.14 -0.79
C LYS A 8 -19.94 -11.03 -0.22
N GLN A 9 -21.20 -11.35 0.11
CA GLN A 9 -22.17 -10.40 0.65
C GLN A 9 -21.97 -10.15 2.15
N ALA A 10 -21.39 -11.12 2.88
CA ALA A 10 -21.14 -11.02 4.32
C ALA A 10 -19.82 -10.29 4.68
N ILE A 11 -19.02 -9.92 3.66
CA ILE A 11 -17.74 -9.24 3.92
C ILE A 11 -17.98 -7.77 4.26
N THR A 12 -17.75 -7.42 5.52
CA THR A 12 -17.72 -6.01 5.97
C THR A 12 -16.33 -5.42 5.76
N ARG A 13 -16.25 -4.22 5.20
CA ARG A 13 -15.00 -3.49 4.96
C ARG A 13 -14.99 -2.20 5.75
N THR A 14 -13.90 -1.97 6.44
CA THR A 14 -13.64 -0.74 7.20
C THR A 14 -12.60 0.12 6.48
N TRP A 15 -12.54 1.39 6.84
CA TRP A 15 -11.53 2.31 6.34
C TRP A 15 -10.53 2.62 7.44
N HIS A 16 -9.25 2.53 7.09
CA HIS A 16 -8.16 2.84 8.01
C HIS A 16 -7.32 3.98 7.46
N VAL A 17 -6.96 4.92 8.33
CA VAL A 17 -5.95 5.95 8.03
C VAL A 17 -4.66 5.59 8.73
N VAL A 18 -3.58 5.63 7.99
CA VAL A 18 -2.22 5.40 8.47
C VAL A 18 -1.39 6.64 8.19
N ASP A 19 -0.80 7.20 9.22
CA ASP A 19 0.16 8.30 9.08
C ASP A 19 1.55 7.74 8.77
N ALA A 20 2.12 8.20 7.66
CA ALA A 20 3.44 7.79 7.20
C ALA A 20 4.57 8.69 7.70
N GLU A 21 4.26 9.75 8.47
CA GLU A 21 5.26 10.67 8.99
C GLU A 21 6.29 9.95 9.86
N ASN A 22 7.57 10.09 9.52
CA ASN A 22 8.71 9.44 10.19
C ASN A 22 8.68 7.90 10.24
N GLN A 23 7.71 7.26 9.60
CA GLN A 23 7.63 5.80 9.52
C GLN A 23 8.62 5.24 8.51
N VAL A 24 9.16 4.05 8.82
CA VAL A 24 10.02 3.32 7.89
C VAL A 24 9.19 2.73 6.77
N LEU A 25 9.51 3.06 5.51
CA LEU A 25 8.77 2.62 4.32
C LEU A 25 8.42 1.13 4.31
N GLY A 26 9.38 0.26 4.66
CA GLY A 26 9.17 -1.19 4.65
C GLY A 26 8.16 -1.66 5.71
N LYS A 27 8.20 -1.10 6.92
CA LYS A 27 7.23 -1.42 7.98
C LYS A 27 5.84 -0.93 7.61
N LEU A 28 5.73 0.33 7.16
CA LEU A 28 4.48 0.91 6.68
C LEU A 28 3.86 0.03 5.59
N ALA A 29 4.67 -0.34 4.57
CA ALA A 29 4.19 -1.12 3.44
C ALA A 29 3.73 -2.53 3.84
N SER A 30 4.44 -3.21 4.75
CA SER A 30 4.07 -4.55 5.21
C SER A 30 2.76 -4.54 6.00
N ASN A 31 2.56 -3.54 6.88
CA ASN A 31 1.34 -3.41 7.65
C ASN A 31 0.14 -3.03 6.77
N ALA A 32 0.31 -2.07 5.85
CA ALA A 32 -0.72 -1.72 4.88
C ALA A 32 -1.12 -2.92 3.99
N ALA A 33 -0.16 -3.67 3.49
CA ALA A 33 -0.42 -4.87 2.70
C ALA A 33 -1.17 -5.94 3.51
N ARG A 34 -0.84 -6.13 4.78
CA ARG A 34 -1.52 -7.07 5.68
C ARG A 34 -3.00 -6.72 5.86
N ILE A 35 -3.33 -5.43 5.99
CA ILE A 35 -4.71 -4.94 6.11
C ILE A 35 -5.45 -5.10 4.78
N LEU A 36 -4.84 -4.70 3.66
CA LEU A 36 -5.41 -4.82 2.32
C LEU A 36 -5.73 -6.26 1.93
N MET A 37 -4.93 -7.22 2.36
CA MET A 37 -5.19 -8.65 2.17
C MET A 37 -6.27 -9.18 3.13
N GLY A 38 -6.52 -8.50 4.25
CA GLY A 38 -7.45 -8.95 5.28
C GLY A 38 -6.87 -9.96 6.27
N LYS A 39 -5.54 -10.12 6.34
CA LYS A 39 -4.87 -11.08 7.24
C LYS A 39 -5.05 -10.77 8.74
N HIS A 40 -5.56 -9.60 9.09
CA HIS A 40 -5.90 -9.21 10.45
C HIS A 40 -7.26 -9.76 10.91
N LYS A 41 -8.08 -10.24 9.97
CA LYS A 41 -9.43 -10.77 10.26
C LYS A 41 -9.42 -12.28 10.43
N ALA A 42 -10.23 -12.79 11.35
CA ALA A 42 -10.42 -14.24 11.52
C ALA A 42 -11.06 -14.90 10.28
N SER A 43 -11.86 -14.13 9.53
CA SER A 43 -12.53 -14.57 8.30
C SER A 43 -11.63 -14.54 7.05
N TYR A 44 -10.31 -14.38 7.23
CA TYR A 44 -9.37 -14.37 6.12
C TYR A 44 -9.41 -15.66 5.31
N THR A 45 -9.52 -15.52 3.99
CA THR A 45 -9.39 -16.61 3.03
C THR A 45 -8.54 -16.17 1.83
N PRO A 46 -7.64 -17.03 1.31
CA PRO A 46 -6.72 -16.63 0.23
C PRO A 46 -7.40 -16.41 -1.13
N PHE A 47 -8.60 -16.95 -1.34
CA PHE A 47 -9.34 -16.87 -2.60
C PHE A 47 -10.41 -15.75 -2.65
N LEU A 48 -10.67 -15.10 -1.50
CA LEU A 48 -11.61 -13.97 -1.40
C LEU A 48 -10.90 -12.71 -0.93
N ASP A 49 -11.33 -11.57 -1.44
CA ASP A 49 -10.87 -10.27 -0.97
C ASP A 49 -11.66 -9.84 0.29
N THR A 50 -11.15 -10.21 1.47
CA THR A 50 -11.72 -9.85 2.77
C THR A 50 -11.11 -8.59 3.38
N GLY A 51 -10.13 -7.99 2.71
CA GLY A 51 -9.36 -6.86 3.23
C GLY A 51 -10.12 -5.54 3.26
N ASP A 52 -9.60 -4.62 4.04
CA ASP A 52 -10.14 -3.28 4.27
C ASP A 52 -9.53 -2.23 3.34
N HIS A 53 -10.11 -1.02 3.37
CA HIS A 53 -9.56 0.14 2.67
C HIS A 53 -8.46 0.79 3.53
N VAL A 54 -7.38 1.19 2.88
CA VAL A 54 -6.26 1.87 3.54
C VAL A 54 -6.00 3.21 2.88
N VAL A 55 -5.97 4.26 3.69
CA VAL A 55 -5.59 5.61 3.31
C VAL A 55 -4.26 5.93 3.99
N VAL A 56 -3.24 6.21 3.21
CA VAL A 56 -1.93 6.63 3.71
C VAL A 56 -1.79 8.13 3.51
N ILE A 57 -1.49 8.85 4.58
CA ILE A 57 -1.23 10.29 4.55
C ILE A 57 0.25 10.58 4.81
N ASN A 58 0.70 11.80 4.52
CA ASN A 58 2.10 12.24 4.73
C ASN A 58 3.16 11.39 4.01
N ALA A 59 2.85 10.85 2.83
CA ALA A 59 3.78 10.00 2.08
C ALA A 59 5.12 10.69 1.74
N ALA A 60 5.16 12.02 1.66
CA ALA A 60 6.39 12.78 1.43
C ALA A 60 7.38 12.69 2.61
N LYS A 61 6.89 12.46 3.83
CA LYS A 61 7.67 12.43 5.06
C LYS A 61 8.13 11.04 5.47
N VAL A 62 7.93 10.03 4.63
CA VAL A 62 8.38 8.64 4.86
C VAL A 62 9.89 8.58 4.98
N ARG A 63 10.37 7.79 5.93
CA ARG A 63 11.81 7.57 6.17
C ARG A 63 12.29 6.30 5.48
N LEU A 64 13.46 6.39 4.89
CA LEU A 64 14.24 5.25 4.40
C LEU A 64 15.38 4.95 5.36
N THR A 65 15.73 3.68 5.52
CA THR A 65 16.81 3.25 6.42
C THR A 65 18.06 2.86 5.65
N GLY A 66 19.23 2.98 6.32
CA GLY A 66 20.54 2.68 5.74
C GLY A 66 20.86 3.58 4.55
N ARG A 67 21.62 3.07 3.58
CA ARG A 67 22.04 3.82 2.37
C ARG A 67 21.02 3.78 1.22
N LYS A 68 19.74 3.50 1.51
CA LYS A 68 18.71 3.37 0.47
C LYS A 68 18.42 4.68 -0.26
N GLU A 69 18.59 5.81 0.39
CA GLU A 69 18.41 7.11 -0.27
C GLU A 69 19.40 7.36 -1.41
N GLU A 70 20.57 6.76 -1.33
CA GLU A 70 21.64 6.89 -2.32
C GLU A 70 21.59 5.75 -3.36
N ASN A 71 21.47 4.52 -2.89
CA ASN A 71 21.68 3.33 -3.71
C ASN A 71 20.41 2.75 -4.32
N LYS A 72 19.21 3.10 -3.79
CA LYS A 72 17.97 2.52 -4.34
C LYS A 72 17.57 3.19 -5.65
N LEU A 73 17.43 2.36 -6.69
CA LEU A 73 16.99 2.76 -8.02
C LEU A 73 15.60 2.19 -8.31
N TYR A 74 14.74 3.01 -8.91
CA TYR A 74 13.49 2.58 -9.52
C TYR A 74 13.71 2.41 -11.01
N ARG A 75 13.47 1.20 -11.52
CA ARG A 75 13.72 0.83 -12.91
C ARG A 75 12.42 0.49 -13.60
N HIS A 76 12.26 0.93 -14.81
CA HIS A 76 11.22 0.44 -15.71
C HIS A 76 11.75 0.40 -17.14
N PHE A 77 11.19 -0.52 -17.92
CA PHE A 77 11.56 -0.70 -19.30
C PHE A 77 10.45 -0.17 -20.21
N THR A 78 10.82 0.64 -21.21
CA THR A 78 9.85 1.28 -22.11
C THR A 78 9.40 0.37 -23.26
N GLY A 79 10.06 -0.78 -23.46
CA GLY A 79 9.78 -1.70 -24.56
C GLY A 79 10.63 -1.48 -25.82
N TYR A 80 11.43 -0.43 -25.88
CA TYR A 80 12.32 -0.12 -27.01
C TYR A 80 13.76 -0.54 -26.72
N PRO A 81 14.59 -0.83 -27.76
CA PRO A 81 16.02 -1.05 -27.59
C PRO A 81 16.67 0.13 -26.84
N GLY A 82 17.44 -0.19 -25.76
CA GLY A 82 18.02 0.85 -24.90
C GLY A 82 17.02 1.56 -23.98
N GLY A 83 15.77 1.10 -23.89
CA GLY A 83 14.70 1.75 -23.15
C GLY A 83 14.66 1.50 -21.64
N LEU A 84 15.75 1.07 -21.02
CA LEU A 84 15.84 0.95 -19.56
C LEU A 84 15.95 2.35 -18.93
N VAL A 85 14.93 2.74 -18.16
CA VAL A 85 14.90 4.00 -17.43
C VAL A 85 15.15 3.74 -15.94
N GLU A 86 16.14 4.42 -15.40
CA GLU A 86 16.51 4.35 -14.00
C GLU A 86 16.31 5.71 -13.31
N MET A 87 15.69 5.71 -12.15
CA MET A 87 15.51 6.91 -11.34
C MET A 87 15.95 6.64 -9.90
N ASN A 88 16.78 7.54 -9.36
CA ASN A 88 17.17 7.48 -7.95
C ASN A 88 15.96 7.79 -7.05
N VAL A 89 15.92 7.14 -5.90
CA VAL A 89 14.90 7.33 -4.87
C VAL A 89 14.73 8.80 -4.48
N ARG A 90 15.80 9.57 -4.36
CA ARG A 90 15.73 11.01 -4.03
C ARG A 90 14.85 11.77 -5.02
N ARG A 91 15.03 11.50 -6.31
CA ARG A 91 14.23 12.11 -7.38
C ARG A 91 12.77 11.66 -7.32
N VAL A 92 12.52 10.37 -7.08
CA VAL A 92 11.16 9.84 -6.95
C VAL A 92 10.45 10.43 -5.74
N LYS A 93 11.12 10.52 -4.59
CA LYS A 93 10.59 11.13 -3.36
C LYS A 93 10.25 12.61 -3.54
N ALA A 94 11.07 13.36 -4.27
CA ALA A 94 10.84 14.78 -4.53
C ALA A 94 9.70 15.03 -5.53
N THR A 95 9.59 14.18 -6.58
CA THR A 95 8.61 14.41 -7.66
C THR A 95 7.29 13.69 -7.45
N ARG A 96 7.33 12.44 -6.95
CA ARG A 96 6.16 11.55 -6.83
C ARG A 96 6.21 10.70 -5.55
N PRO A 97 6.13 11.32 -4.36
CA PRO A 97 6.26 10.59 -3.10
C PRO A 97 5.16 9.54 -2.88
N ALA A 98 3.94 9.82 -3.33
CA ALA A 98 2.84 8.86 -3.25
C ALA A 98 3.17 7.56 -3.98
N ARG A 99 3.71 7.66 -5.21
CA ARG A 99 4.08 6.48 -6.00
C ARG A 99 5.13 5.61 -5.32
N MET A 100 6.08 6.22 -4.60
CA MET A 100 7.09 5.47 -3.85
C MET A 100 6.45 4.53 -2.82
N VAL A 101 5.43 5.00 -2.12
CA VAL A 101 4.68 4.21 -1.13
C VAL A 101 3.79 3.18 -1.83
N GLU A 102 3.10 3.58 -2.89
CA GLU A 102 2.25 2.69 -3.70
C GLU A 102 3.03 1.51 -4.26
N ASP A 103 4.19 1.76 -4.88
CA ASP A 103 5.05 0.71 -5.44
C ASP A 103 5.56 -0.25 -4.36
N ALA A 104 5.88 0.27 -3.16
CA ALA A 104 6.31 -0.56 -2.03
C ALA A 104 5.19 -1.49 -1.55
N ILE A 105 3.97 -0.98 -1.41
CA ILE A 105 2.81 -1.76 -0.97
C ILE A 105 2.40 -2.75 -2.08
N PHE A 106 2.33 -2.32 -3.33
CA PHE A 106 2.00 -3.18 -4.46
C PHE A 106 3.01 -4.33 -4.60
N GLY A 107 4.30 -4.06 -4.34
CA GLY A 107 5.34 -5.07 -4.30
C GLY A 107 5.10 -6.19 -3.28
N MET A 108 4.38 -5.90 -2.18
CA MET A 108 4.07 -6.84 -1.10
C MET A 108 2.71 -7.53 -1.26
N LEU A 109 1.88 -7.11 -2.21
CA LEU A 109 0.62 -7.77 -2.52
C LEU A 109 0.82 -8.94 -3.49
N PRO A 110 -0.08 -9.93 -3.52
CA PRO A 110 -0.05 -11.03 -4.49
C PRO A 110 -0.06 -10.51 -5.94
N LYS A 111 0.72 -11.15 -6.82
CA LYS A 111 0.81 -10.78 -8.25
C LYS A 111 -0.31 -11.38 -9.11
N THR A 112 -1.52 -11.43 -8.57
CA THR A 112 -2.71 -12.04 -9.19
C THR A 112 -3.77 -10.98 -9.51
N LYS A 113 -4.83 -11.38 -10.22
CA LYS A 113 -6.03 -10.54 -10.43
C LYS A 113 -6.63 -10.08 -9.10
N LEU A 114 -6.66 -10.97 -8.09
CA LEU A 114 -7.15 -10.66 -6.74
C LEU A 114 -6.27 -9.61 -6.06
N GLY A 115 -4.94 -9.70 -6.16
CA GLY A 115 -4.02 -8.71 -5.62
C GLY A 115 -4.20 -7.32 -6.26
N LYS A 116 -4.53 -7.24 -7.56
CA LYS A 116 -4.88 -5.97 -8.21
C LYS A 116 -6.18 -5.37 -7.67
N GLN A 117 -7.17 -6.20 -7.30
CA GLN A 117 -8.39 -5.76 -6.63
C GLN A 117 -8.09 -5.22 -5.22
N MET A 118 -7.25 -5.90 -4.46
CA MET A 118 -6.78 -5.43 -3.15
C MET A 118 -6.07 -4.08 -3.25
N TYR A 119 -5.21 -3.90 -4.26
CA TYR A 119 -4.50 -2.65 -4.50
C TYR A 119 -5.43 -1.45 -4.79
N ARG A 120 -6.57 -1.65 -5.45
CA ARG A 120 -7.55 -0.58 -5.70
C ARG A 120 -8.11 0.05 -4.43
N LYS A 121 -8.06 -0.66 -3.30
CA LYS A 121 -8.51 -0.19 -1.99
C LYS A 121 -7.47 0.69 -1.27
N LEU A 122 -6.27 0.79 -1.83
CA LEU A 122 -5.21 1.68 -1.34
C LEU A 122 -5.40 3.08 -1.92
N LYS A 123 -5.29 4.10 -1.05
CA LYS A 123 -5.25 5.51 -1.40
C LYS A 123 -4.06 6.15 -0.70
N VAL A 124 -3.18 6.81 -1.45
CA VAL A 124 -1.96 7.42 -0.90
C VAL A 124 -1.94 8.91 -1.21
N TYR A 125 -1.67 9.70 -0.20
CA TYR A 125 -1.61 11.16 -0.29
C TYR A 125 -0.24 11.66 0.20
N ALA A 126 0.34 12.60 -0.53
CA ALA A 126 1.64 13.19 -0.19
C ALA A 126 1.59 14.04 1.07
N GLY A 127 0.47 14.76 1.29
CA GLY A 127 0.24 15.61 2.45
C GLY A 127 -0.64 14.97 3.52
N ASP A 128 -1.10 15.80 4.45
CA ASP A 128 -1.93 15.43 5.60
C ASP A 128 -3.43 15.31 5.27
N LYS A 129 -3.89 15.97 4.20
CA LYS A 129 -5.31 16.05 3.84
C LYS A 129 -5.72 14.94 2.88
N HIS A 130 -6.88 14.34 3.15
CA HIS A 130 -7.50 13.33 2.30
C HIS A 130 -8.99 13.61 2.11
N PRO A 131 -9.62 13.27 0.97
CA PRO A 131 -11.04 13.54 0.70
C PRO A 131 -12.01 12.53 1.34
N HIS A 132 -11.51 11.50 2.05
CA HIS A 132 -12.30 10.37 2.55
C HIS A 132 -12.88 10.60 3.96
N VAL A 133 -13.31 11.82 4.30
CA VAL A 133 -13.89 12.14 5.61
C VAL A 133 -15.25 11.46 5.78
N ALA A 134 -16.05 11.40 4.71
CA ALA A 134 -17.38 10.78 4.72
C ALA A 134 -17.37 9.29 5.09
N GLN A 135 -16.29 8.59 4.80
CA GLN A 135 -16.12 7.17 5.12
C GLN A 135 -15.75 6.91 6.59
N LYS A 136 -15.52 7.96 7.39
CA LYS A 136 -15.15 7.91 8.81
C LYS A 136 -14.00 6.92 9.06
N PRO A 137 -12.83 7.11 8.44
CA PRO A 137 -11.73 6.18 8.57
C PRO A 137 -11.18 6.16 10.00
N VAL A 138 -10.84 4.99 10.48
CA VAL A 138 -10.25 4.77 11.82
C VAL A 138 -8.74 4.97 11.73
N SER A 139 -8.17 5.79 12.63
CA SER A 139 -6.72 5.97 12.72
C SER A 139 -6.06 4.69 13.21
N MET A 140 -4.98 4.28 12.56
CA MET A 140 -4.19 3.11 12.94
C MET A 140 -2.72 3.51 13.05
N THR A 141 -2.11 3.12 14.16
CA THR A 141 -0.66 3.25 14.37
C THR A 141 0.06 2.03 13.77
N VAL A 142 1.21 2.24 13.14
CA VAL A 142 2.03 1.22 12.46
C VAL A 142 3.16 0.73 13.34
#